data_4a97d7336fc4a66248fb3e1fd02c9af6
#
_entry.id   4a97d7336fc4a66248fb3e1fd02c9af6
#
_cell.length_a   1.000
_cell.length_b   1.000
_cell.length_c   1.000
_cell.angle_alpha   90.00
_cell.angle_beta   90.00
_cell.angle_gamma   90.00
#
_symmetry.space_group_name_H-M   'P 1'
#
loop_
_entity.id
_entity.type
_entity.pdbx_description
1 polymer ?
#
loop_
_entity_poly.entity_id
_entity_poly.type
_entity_poly.pdbx_seq_one_letter_code
_entity_poly.pdbx_strand_id
1 'polypeptide(L)'
;MQLPERFIERMVQELGHDEAMALCEALATEPTTSVRLNPLKMTTAKWESRKVEWSRWGYLLDARPSFTLDADFHAGAYYVQEASSQFAGYIMSQALGGEQECEGKYILDMCAAPGGKSTHYATLVGERGLVVANEINRSR
;
A
#
# COMPACT_ATOMS: atom_id res chain seq x y z
N MET A 1 15.15 7.26 16.24
CA MET A 1 14.22 6.69 17.27
C MET A 1 14.97 5.61 18.02
N GLN A 2 14.93 5.60 19.37
CA GLN A 2 15.60 4.55 20.15
C GLN A 2 14.64 3.37 20.32
N LEU A 3 15.02 2.20 19.82
CA LEU A 3 14.23 0.97 19.92
C LEU A 3 14.30 0.41 21.35
N PRO A 4 13.21 -0.17 21.88
CA PRO A 4 13.21 -0.80 23.22
C PRO A 4 14.17 -2.00 23.26
N GLU A 5 14.93 -2.14 24.36
CA GLU A 5 15.87 -3.27 24.55
C GLU A 5 15.18 -4.64 24.38
N ARG A 6 14.01 -4.83 25.00
CA ARG A 6 13.22 -6.06 24.86
C ARG A 6 12.86 -6.42 23.41
N PHE A 7 12.65 -5.40 22.56
CA PHE A 7 12.41 -5.64 21.15
C PHE A 7 13.66 -6.18 20.47
N ILE A 8 14.81 -5.55 20.73
CA ILE A 8 16.11 -5.96 20.15
C ILE A 8 16.45 -7.39 20.58
N GLU A 9 16.36 -7.69 21.88
CA GLU A 9 16.61 -9.04 22.43
C GLU A 9 15.72 -10.10 21.75
N ARG A 10 14.44 -9.80 21.57
CA ARG A 10 13.51 -10.70 20.93
C ARG A 10 13.86 -10.92 19.45
N MET A 11 14.21 -9.87 18.71
CA MET A 11 14.61 -9.97 17.30
C MET A 11 15.89 -10.78 17.17
N VAL A 12 16.87 -10.62 18.08
CA VAL A 12 18.08 -11.44 18.10
C VAL A 12 17.77 -12.93 18.32
N GLN A 13 16.81 -13.25 19.19
CA GLN A 13 16.39 -14.63 19.42
C GLN A 13 15.66 -15.25 18.22
N GLU A 14 14.85 -14.46 17.50
CA GLU A 14 14.03 -14.94 16.38
C GLU A 14 14.81 -14.99 15.04
N LEU A 15 15.65 -13.98 14.77
CA LEU A 15 16.33 -13.79 13.48
C LEU A 15 17.85 -14.10 13.50
N GLY A 16 18.44 -14.18 14.70
CA GLY A 16 19.89 -14.15 14.87
C GLY A 16 20.43 -12.71 14.92
N HIS A 17 21.70 -12.57 15.36
CA HIS A 17 22.29 -11.28 15.69
C HIS A 17 22.37 -10.35 14.45
N ASP A 18 22.90 -10.85 13.34
CA ASP A 18 23.20 -10.01 12.17
C ASP A 18 21.93 -9.47 11.50
N GLU A 19 20.92 -10.32 11.31
CA GLU A 19 19.62 -9.90 10.75
C GLU A 19 18.84 -8.97 11.70
N ALA A 20 18.91 -9.22 13.00
CA ALA A 20 18.29 -8.35 13.99
C ALA A 20 18.94 -6.96 13.99
N MET A 21 20.25 -6.86 13.87
CA MET A 21 20.94 -5.57 13.77
C MET A 21 20.61 -4.84 12.47
N ALA A 22 20.59 -5.53 11.34
CA ALA A 22 20.18 -4.96 10.05
C ALA A 22 18.73 -4.43 10.11
N LEU A 23 17.82 -5.17 10.75
CA LEU A 23 16.44 -4.70 11.00
C LEU A 23 16.42 -3.43 11.87
N CYS A 24 17.20 -3.40 12.95
CA CYS A 24 17.27 -2.24 13.84
C CYS A 24 17.81 -1.00 13.11
N GLU A 25 18.82 -1.15 12.27
CA GLU A 25 19.37 -0.08 11.44
C GLU A 25 18.31 0.43 10.43
N ALA A 26 17.62 -0.49 9.76
CA ALA A 26 16.55 -0.13 8.82
C ALA A 26 15.41 0.64 9.51
N LEU A 27 15.01 0.22 10.72
CA LEU A 27 13.98 0.90 11.51
C LEU A 27 14.41 2.28 12.05
N ALA A 28 15.72 2.55 12.12
CA ALA A 28 16.26 3.84 12.50
C ALA A 28 16.24 4.87 11.36
N THR A 29 16.06 4.43 10.12
CA THR A 29 15.95 5.32 8.96
C THR A 29 14.59 6.01 8.88
N GLU A 30 14.47 7.08 8.08
CA GLU A 30 13.19 7.69 7.82
C GLU A 30 12.30 6.74 7.01
N PRO A 31 10.99 6.63 7.35
CA PRO A 31 10.08 5.76 6.63
C PRO A 31 9.89 6.22 5.19
N THR A 32 10.02 5.30 4.25
CA THR A 32 9.81 5.58 2.82
C THR A 32 8.35 5.94 2.57
N THR A 33 8.13 7.03 1.86
CA THR A 33 6.79 7.41 1.40
C THR A 33 6.44 6.67 0.12
N SER A 34 5.24 6.11 0.03
CA SER A 34 4.75 5.50 -1.19
C SER A 34 3.32 5.91 -1.53
N VAL A 35 3.03 5.86 -2.82
CA VAL A 35 1.72 6.18 -3.37
C VAL A 35 1.28 5.07 -4.33
N ARG A 36 -0.02 4.92 -4.48
CA ARG A 36 -0.62 4.09 -5.53
C ARG A 36 -1.47 4.98 -6.43
N LEU A 37 -1.16 5.00 -7.72
CA LEU A 37 -1.92 5.77 -8.70
C LEU A 37 -3.30 5.13 -8.95
N ASN A 38 -4.26 5.97 -9.24
CA ASN A 38 -5.54 5.56 -9.80
C ASN A 38 -5.43 5.58 -11.35
N PRO A 39 -5.35 4.43 -12.02
CA PRO A 39 -5.11 4.38 -13.47
C PRO A 39 -6.21 5.03 -14.31
N LEU A 40 -7.41 5.24 -13.76
CA LEU A 40 -8.49 5.96 -14.43
C LEU A 40 -8.27 7.48 -14.48
N LYS A 41 -7.32 8.00 -13.68
CA LYS A 41 -7.09 9.44 -13.54
C LYS A 41 -5.63 9.84 -13.75
N MET A 42 -4.70 8.95 -13.42
CA MET A 42 -3.26 9.21 -13.50
C MET A 42 -2.50 7.91 -13.82
N THR A 43 -1.80 7.90 -14.94
CA THR A 43 -1.04 6.72 -15.41
C THR A 43 0.47 6.86 -15.25
N THR A 44 0.95 8.06 -14.92
CA THR A 44 2.38 8.35 -14.76
C THR A 44 2.59 9.13 -13.45
N ALA A 45 3.55 8.69 -12.65
CA ALA A 45 3.95 9.42 -11.45
C ALA A 45 4.57 10.77 -11.81
N LYS A 46 4.19 11.81 -11.09
CA LYS A 46 4.70 13.18 -11.28
C LYS A 46 5.90 13.53 -10.40
N TRP A 47 6.33 12.59 -9.58
CA TRP A 47 7.48 12.74 -8.67
C TRP A 47 8.66 11.87 -9.13
N GLU A 48 9.85 12.23 -8.72
CA GLU A 48 10.99 11.33 -8.73
C GLU A 48 10.68 10.13 -7.83
N SER A 49 10.78 8.93 -8.39
CA SER A 49 10.24 7.76 -7.72
C SER A 49 10.72 6.45 -8.35
N ARG A 50 10.68 5.38 -7.55
CA ARG A 50 10.92 4.01 -7.98
C ARG A 50 9.61 3.22 -7.99
N LYS A 51 9.52 2.20 -8.82
CA LYS A 51 8.37 1.28 -8.82
C LYS A 51 8.34 0.44 -7.55
N VAL A 52 7.13 0.18 -7.05
CA VAL A 52 6.89 -0.92 -6.11
C VAL A 52 6.77 -2.20 -6.94
N GLU A 53 7.63 -3.19 -6.69
CA GLU A 53 7.76 -4.40 -7.53
C GLU A 53 6.47 -5.20 -7.67
N TRP A 54 5.68 -5.29 -6.60
CA TRP A 54 4.42 -6.04 -6.55
C TRP A 54 3.18 -5.20 -6.86
N SER A 55 3.34 -3.94 -7.25
CA SER A 55 2.20 -3.05 -7.50
C SER A 55 2.39 -2.30 -8.80
N ARG A 56 1.62 -2.66 -9.82
CA ARG A 56 1.68 -2.03 -11.14
C ARG A 56 1.58 -0.50 -11.09
N TRP A 57 0.77 0.02 -10.18
CA TRP A 57 0.51 1.44 -10.01
C TRP A 57 1.17 2.03 -8.76
N GLY A 58 2.02 1.24 -8.08
CA GLY A 58 2.73 1.63 -6.87
C GLY A 58 4.07 2.31 -7.16
N TYR A 59 4.37 3.35 -6.38
CA TYR A 59 5.63 4.10 -6.46
C TYR A 59 6.15 4.44 -5.07
N LEU A 60 7.44 4.25 -4.86
CA LEU A 60 8.22 4.73 -3.73
C LEU A 60 8.75 6.11 -4.09
N LEU A 61 8.46 7.14 -3.31
CA LEU A 61 8.87 8.51 -3.56
C LEU A 61 10.22 8.78 -2.90
N ASP A 62 11.10 9.51 -3.58
CA ASP A 62 12.42 9.89 -3.05
C ASP A 62 12.30 10.97 -1.97
N ALA A 63 11.23 11.75 -1.99
CA ALA A 63 10.90 12.72 -0.96
C ALA A 63 9.40 12.72 -0.65
N ARG A 64 9.03 13.09 0.59
CA ARG A 64 7.63 13.21 1.00
C ARG A 64 7.07 14.58 0.63
N PRO A 65 6.16 14.69 -0.37
CA PRO A 65 5.51 15.95 -0.70
C PRO A 65 4.41 16.33 0.29
N SER A 66 3.94 17.57 0.22
CA SER A 66 2.75 18.02 0.95
C SER A 66 1.48 17.58 0.21
N PHE A 67 0.96 16.41 0.53
CA PHE A 67 -0.23 15.85 -0.12
C PHE A 67 -1.50 16.69 0.07
N THR A 68 -1.64 17.33 1.23
CA THR A 68 -2.82 18.14 1.57
C THR A 68 -2.97 19.39 0.70
N LEU A 69 -1.90 19.84 0.06
CA LEU A 69 -1.91 20.98 -0.87
C LEU A 69 -2.00 20.53 -2.34
N ASP A 70 -2.13 19.24 -2.59
CA ASP A 70 -2.12 18.67 -3.94
C ASP A 70 -3.55 18.42 -4.44
N ALA A 71 -3.96 19.12 -5.49
CA ALA A 71 -5.26 18.97 -6.12
C ALA A 71 -5.52 17.53 -6.62
N ASP A 72 -4.50 16.84 -7.13
CA ASP A 72 -4.62 15.47 -7.60
C ASP A 72 -4.92 14.49 -6.46
N PHE A 73 -4.38 14.75 -5.26
CA PHE A 73 -4.73 13.97 -4.07
C PHE A 73 -6.22 14.09 -3.74
N HIS A 74 -6.74 15.30 -3.72
CA HIS A 74 -8.16 15.56 -3.45
C HIS A 74 -9.07 15.06 -4.58
N ALA A 75 -8.60 15.07 -5.81
CA ALA A 75 -9.29 14.48 -6.95
C ALA A 75 -9.27 12.94 -6.96
N GLY A 76 -8.53 12.30 -6.04
CA GLY A 76 -8.38 10.84 -6.00
C GLY A 76 -7.59 10.26 -7.19
N ALA A 77 -6.65 11.04 -7.74
CA ALA A 77 -5.76 10.57 -8.79
C ALA A 77 -4.70 9.58 -8.26
N TYR A 78 -4.44 9.62 -6.97
CA TYR A 78 -3.59 8.66 -6.27
C TYR A 78 -4.01 8.53 -4.81
N TYR A 79 -3.56 7.45 -4.18
CA TYR A 79 -3.72 7.17 -2.75
C TYR A 79 -2.34 7.09 -2.09
N VAL A 80 -2.13 7.78 -0.97
CA VAL A 80 -0.92 7.64 -0.16
C VAL A 80 -1.06 6.35 0.61
N GLN A 81 -0.35 5.32 0.18
CA GLN A 81 -0.47 3.97 0.70
C GLN A 81 0.91 3.34 0.83
N GLU A 82 1.17 2.76 1.99
CA GLU A 82 2.38 2.00 2.23
C GLU A 82 2.58 0.88 1.19
N ALA A 83 3.81 0.70 0.73
CA ALA A 83 4.13 -0.32 -0.26
C ALA A 83 3.75 -1.73 0.21
N SER A 84 4.00 -2.05 1.49
CA SER A 84 3.57 -3.31 2.11
C SER A 84 2.05 -3.51 2.06
N SER A 85 1.26 -2.45 2.28
CA SER A 85 -0.20 -2.52 2.19
C SER A 85 -0.70 -2.73 0.75
N GLN A 86 0.08 -2.32 -0.25
CA GLN A 86 -0.23 -2.56 -1.67
C GLN A 86 -0.07 -4.05 -2.04
N PHE A 87 0.74 -4.81 -1.29
CA PHE A 87 0.92 -6.24 -1.48
C PHE A 87 -0.38 -7.04 -1.36
N ALA A 88 -1.35 -6.56 -0.56
CA ALA A 88 -2.67 -7.16 -0.49
C ALA A 88 -3.40 -7.20 -1.84
N GLY A 89 -3.23 -6.16 -2.69
CA GLY A 89 -3.77 -6.16 -4.05
C GLY A 89 -3.08 -7.18 -4.96
N TYR A 90 -1.77 -7.35 -4.81
CA TYR A 90 -1.02 -8.39 -5.51
C TYR A 90 -1.53 -9.80 -5.12
N ILE A 91 -1.63 -10.10 -3.83
CA ILE A 91 -2.16 -11.39 -3.34
C ILE A 91 -3.57 -11.64 -3.89
N MET A 92 -4.43 -10.61 -3.84
CA MET A 92 -5.80 -10.71 -4.37
C MET A 92 -5.79 -11.02 -5.87
N SER A 93 -4.96 -10.34 -6.66
CA SER A 93 -4.87 -10.59 -8.09
C SER A 93 -4.39 -12.01 -8.39
N GLN A 94 -3.39 -12.51 -7.66
CA GLN A 94 -2.91 -13.89 -7.83
C GLN A 94 -3.97 -14.92 -7.45
N ALA A 95 -4.72 -14.68 -6.37
CA ALA A 95 -5.80 -15.58 -5.96
C ALA A 95 -6.96 -15.65 -6.97
N LEU A 96 -7.13 -14.59 -7.77
CA LEU A 96 -8.15 -14.53 -8.83
C LEU A 96 -7.63 -15.01 -10.21
N GLY A 97 -6.38 -15.46 -10.30
CA GLY A 97 -5.79 -15.97 -11.55
C GLY A 97 -4.93 -14.96 -12.31
N GLY A 98 -4.59 -13.83 -11.70
CA GLY A 98 -3.79 -12.74 -12.26
C GLY A 98 -4.59 -11.45 -12.45
N GLU A 99 -3.89 -10.32 -12.67
CA GLU A 99 -4.57 -9.01 -12.83
C GLU A 99 -5.63 -8.99 -13.93
N GLN A 100 -5.37 -9.68 -15.03
CA GLN A 100 -6.30 -9.72 -16.17
C GLN A 100 -7.61 -10.45 -15.87
N GLU A 101 -7.57 -11.39 -14.93
CA GLU A 101 -8.73 -12.18 -14.50
C GLU A 101 -9.54 -11.49 -13.39
N CYS A 102 -9.07 -10.35 -12.89
CA CYS A 102 -9.77 -9.60 -11.85
C CYS A 102 -10.98 -8.83 -12.38
N GLU A 103 -10.96 -8.43 -13.64
CA GLU A 103 -12.03 -7.61 -14.21
C GLU A 103 -13.40 -8.31 -14.13
N GLY A 104 -14.39 -7.57 -13.67
CA GLY A 104 -15.76 -8.07 -13.51
C GLY A 104 -15.98 -8.95 -12.28
N LYS A 105 -14.96 -9.18 -11.43
CA LYS A 105 -15.10 -9.96 -10.19
C LYS A 105 -15.81 -9.14 -9.11
N TYR A 106 -16.39 -9.88 -8.15
CA TYR A 106 -17.04 -9.31 -6.97
C TYR A 106 -16.18 -9.59 -5.74
N ILE A 107 -15.84 -8.53 -5.01
CA ILE A 107 -14.98 -8.59 -3.84
C ILE A 107 -15.72 -8.02 -2.64
N LEU A 108 -15.69 -8.73 -1.51
CA LEU A 108 -16.12 -8.22 -0.22
C LEU A 108 -14.90 -7.84 0.63
N ASP A 109 -14.76 -6.55 0.94
CA ASP A 109 -13.79 -6.06 1.91
C ASP A 109 -14.47 -5.87 3.27
N MET A 110 -14.22 -6.78 4.20
CA MET A 110 -14.86 -6.80 5.51
C MET A 110 -14.26 -5.82 6.53
N CYS A 111 -13.10 -5.24 6.24
CA CYS A 111 -12.35 -4.31 7.10
C CYS A 111 -11.86 -3.12 6.26
N ALA A 112 -12.80 -2.37 5.68
CA ALA A 112 -12.55 -1.46 4.58
C ALA A 112 -11.80 -0.18 4.96
N ALA A 113 -12.02 0.36 6.16
CA ALA A 113 -11.42 1.64 6.55
C ALA A 113 -9.88 1.56 6.69
N PRO A 114 -9.18 2.60 6.27
CA PRO A 114 -9.62 3.88 5.68
C PRO A 114 -9.79 3.86 4.15
N GLY A 115 -9.90 2.69 3.50
CA GLY A 115 -10.21 2.57 2.07
C GLY A 115 -9.04 2.23 1.16
N GLY A 116 -7.83 2.11 1.68
CA GLY A 116 -6.63 1.85 0.87
C GLY A 116 -6.68 0.53 0.11
N LYS A 117 -7.20 -0.55 0.73
CA LYS A 117 -7.39 -1.85 0.08
C LYS A 117 -8.64 -1.84 -0.82
N SER A 118 -9.78 -1.34 -0.31
CA SER A 118 -11.04 -1.27 -1.06
C SER A 118 -10.88 -0.53 -2.38
N THR A 119 -10.21 0.64 -2.37
CA THR A 119 -9.94 1.41 -3.59
C THR A 119 -8.95 0.71 -4.52
N HIS A 120 -8.01 -0.08 -3.98
CA HIS A 120 -7.12 -0.92 -4.80
C HIS A 120 -7.92 -2.02 -5.50
N TYR A 121 -8.77 -2.73 -4.77
CA TYR A 121 -9.64 -3.77 -5.34
C TYR A 121 -10.58 -3.20 -6.41
N ALA A 122 -11.11 -2.00 -6.19
CA ALA A 122 -11.94 -1.33 -7.19
C ALA A 122 -11.19 -1.09 -8.52
N THR A 123 -9.90 -0.74 -8.46
CA THR A 123 -9.09 -0.61 -9.68
C THR A 123 -8.78 -1.96 -10.35
N LEU A 124 -8.73 -3.05 -9.59
CA LEU A 124 -8.51 -4.39 -10.15
C LEU A 124 -9.76 -4.95 -10.83
N VAL A 125 -10.93 -4.80 -10.21
CA VAL A 125 -12.17 -5.38 -10.75
C VAL A 125 -12.78 -4.56 -11.89
N GLY A 126 -12.34 -3.31 -12.05
CA GLY A 126 -12.78 -2.43 -13.15
C GLY A 126 -14.27 -2.07 -13.12
N GLU A 127 -14.76 -1.52 -14.23
CA GLU A 127 -16.12 -1.00 -14.33
C GLU A 127 -17.21 -2.09 -14.30
N ARG A 128 -16.87 -3.32 -14.66
CA ARG A 128 -17.80 -4.47 -14.67
C ARG A 128 -17.82 -5.24 -13.37
N GLY A 129 -16.93 -4.91 -12.43
CA GLY A 129 -16.82 -5.55 -11.14
C GLY A 129 -17.60 -4.83 -10.02
N LEU A 130 -17.58 -5.43 -8.85
CA LEU A 130 -18.19 -4.86 -7.66
C LEU A 130 -17.28 -5.04 -6.45
N VAL A 131 -17.07 -3.97 -5.69
CA VAL A 131 -16.46 -4.04 -4.36
C VAL A 131 -17.51 -3.64 -3.34
N VAL A 132 -17.83 -4.56 -2.44
CA VAL A 132 -18.66 -4.28 -1.26
C VAL A 132 -17.70 -4.00 -0.09
N ALA A 133 -17.68 -2.76 0.36
CA ALA A 133 -16.80 -2.30 1.44
C ALA A 133 -17.60 -2.20 2.75
N ASN A 134 -17.23 -3.01 3.75
CA ASN A 134 -17.84 -3.01 5.06
C ASN A 134 -16.84 -2.52 6.11
N GLU A 135 -17.30 -1.70 7.05
CA GLU A 135 -16.53 -1.26 8.21
C GLU A 135 -17.46 -1.17 9.42
N ILE A 136 -17.08 -1.86 10.50
CA ILE A 136 -17.88 -1.88 11.73
C ILE A 136 -17.67 -0.64 12.59
N ASN A 137 -16.52 0.00 12.48
CA ASN A 137 -16.19 1.20 13.25
C ASN A 137 -16.55 2.46 12.47
N ARG A 138 -17.63 3.12 12.87
CA ARG A 138 -18.14 4.35 12.22
C ARG A 138 -17.22 5.56 12.34
N SER A 139 -16.26 5.54 13.25
CA SER A 139 -15.33 6.66 13.47
C SER A 139 -14.05 6.59 12.62
N ARG A 140 -13.91 5.56 11.79
CA ARG A 140 -12.74 5.34 10.92
C ARG A 140 -13.00 5.72 9.49
#